data_99725e3eeffedb68e75e3ea0008d50ad
#
_entry.id   99725e3eeffedb68e75e3ea0008d50ad
#
_cell.length_a   1.000
_cell.length_b   1.000
_cell.length_c   1.000
_cell.angle_alpha   90.00
_cell.angle_beta   90.00
_cell.angle_gamma   90.00
#
_symmetry.space_group_name_H-M   'P 1'
#
loop_
_entity.id
_entity.type
_entity.pdbx_description
1 polymer ?
#
loop_
_entity_poly.entity_id
_entity_poly.type
_entity_poly.pdbx_seq_one_letter_code
_entity_poly.pdbx_strand_id
1 'polypeptide(L)'
;EMQRKMRECGDNEIEREYWDKRQLVKKINLNSLYGAILNPGCRFFDMRIGQSVTLTGRCITQHMASKVNEVVTGEYDHKGKSIVYGDTDSVYFSAFNTLQKEIKEGVIPWTKDSVVALYDKIADEVNRSFKSFMTKAFHTPSTRGEVIAAGRELVASKGLFITKKRYAVLYYDKEGKRADVDGKDGKMKAMGLDLKRSDTPVFVQDFLSEVLYMVLQGKDEKIVLDRISEFRAEFKAMPGWEKGSPKRANNMTKYTAA
;
A
#
# COMPACT_ATOMS: atom_id res chain seq x y z
N GLU A 1 -15.22 8.29 -14.68
CA GLU A 1 -16.59 8.85 -14.74
C GLU A 1 -17.36 8.54 -13.44
N MET A 2 -17.51 7.29 -13.00
CA MET A 2 -18.28 6.92 -11.78
C MET A 2 -17.68 7.53 -10.51
N GLN A 3 -16.35 7.53 -10.34
CA GLN A 3 -15.69 8.20 -9.21
C GLN A 3 -15.90 9.72 -9.24
N ARG A 4 -15.95 10.32 -10.42
CA ARG A 4 -16.24 11.74 -10.57
C ARG A 4 -17.67 12.03 -10.10
N LYS A 5 -18.66 11.26 -10.58
CA LYS A 5 -20.05 11.39 -10.15
C LYS A 5 -20.21 11.22 -8.64
N MET A 6 -19.52 10.24 -8.04
CA MET A 6 -19.52 10.06 -6.59
C MET A 6 -18.98 11.28 -5.83
N ARG A 7 -18.01 12.01 -6.39
CA ARG A 7 -17.49 13.26 -5.78
C ARG A 7 -18.44 14.44 -5.97
N GLU A 8 -19.19 14.45 -7.08
CA GLU A 8 -20.14 15.52 -7.44
C GLU A 8 -21.46 15.42 -6.67
N CYS A 9 -21.77 14.28 -6.01
CA CYS A 9 -23.03 14.08 -5.27
C CYS A 9 -23.18 14.94 -3.99
N GLY A 10 -22.13 15.64 -3.55
CA GLY A 10 -22.18 16.46 -2.34
C GLY A 10 -22.65 15.63 -1.12
N ASP A 11 -23.66 16.13 -0.41
CA ASP A 11 -24.22 15.50 0.80
C ASP A 11 -25.31 14.44 0.51
N ASN A 12 -25.57 14.12 -0.75
CA ASN A 12 -26.53 13.08 -1.12
C ASN A 12 -25.96 11.68 -0.93
N GLU A 13 -26.10 11.13 0.26
CA GLU A 13 -25.56 9.81 0.64
C GLU A 13 -26.11 8.68 -0.23
N ILE A 14 -27.39 8.71 -0.61
CA ILE A 14 -28.03 7.66 -1.42
C ILE A 14 -27.42 7.60 -2.83
N GLU A 15 -27.25 8.75 -3.45
CA GLU A 15 -26.64 8.83 -4.78
C GLU A 15 -25.15 8.47 -4.74
N ARG A 16 -24.44 8.90 -3.70
CA ARG A 16 -23.06 8.55 -3.47
C ARG A 16 -22.87 7.04 -3.30
N GLU A 17 -23.72 6.39 -2.48
CA GLU A 17 -23.70 4.93 -2.29
C GLU A 17 -24.05 4.18 -3.59
N TYR A 18 -24.98 4.67 -4.37
CA TYR A 18 -25.33 4.11 -5.69
C TYR A 18 -24.11 4.11 -6.64
N TRP A 19 -23.41 5.23 -6.76
CA TRP A 19 -22.22 5.31 -7.61
C TRP A 19 -21.04 4.49 -7.07
N ASP A 20 -20.89 4.41 -5.75
CA ASP A 20 -19.87 3.56 -5.12
C ASP A 20 -20.12 2.08 -5.43
N LYS A 21 -21.32 1.59 -5.25
CA LYS A 21 -21.68 0.20 -5.60
C LYS A 21 -21.50 -0.08 -7.10
N ARG A 22 -21.85 0.84 -7.96
CA ARG A 22 -21.64 0.67 -9.41
C ARG A 22 -20.17 0.60 -9.80
N GLN A 23 -19.31 1.43 -9.21
CA GLN A 23 -17.88 1.35 -9.46
C GLN A 23 -17.29 0.03 -8.93
N LEU A 24 -17.74 -0.43 -7.76
CA LEU A 24 -17.32 -1.69 -7.17
C LEU A 24 -17.63 -2.88 -8.06
N VAL A 25 -18.86 -2.95 -8.58
CA VAL A 25 -19.26 -4.00 -9.53
C VAL A 25 -18.37 -4.02 -10.78
N LYS A 26 -18.07 -2.85 -11.36
CA LYS A 26 -17.16 -2.76 -12.50
C LYS A 26 -15.74 -3.21 -12.16
N LYS A 27 -15.23 -2.84 -10.99
CA LYS A 27 -13.93 -3.27 -10.49
C LYS A 27 -13.86 -4.79 -10.29
N ILE A 28 -14.90 -5.38 -9.70
CA ILE A 28 -15.01 -6.83 -9.51
C ILE A 28 -15.03 -7.54 -10.88
N ASN A 29 -15.83 -7.07 -11.83
CA ASN A 29 -15.91 -7.67 -13.16
C ASN A 29 -14.57 -7.63 -13.91
N LEU A 30 -13.86 -6.50 -13.84
CA LEU A 30 -12.52 -6.38 -14.47
C LEU A 30 -11.50 -7.32 -13.83
N ASN A 31 -11.48 -7.41 -12.50
CA ASN A 31 -10.57 -8.33 -11.80
C ASN A 31 -10.92 -9.79 -12.07
N SER A 32 -12.23 -10.12 -12.17
CA SER A 32 -12.71 -11.47 -12.48
C SER A 32 -12.38 -11.89 -13.91
N LEU A 33 -12.34 -10.97 -14.84
CA LEU A 33 -11.98 -11.24 -16.24
C LEU A 33 -10.57 -11.81 -16.34
N TYR A 34 -9.60 -11.23 -15.64
CA TYR A 34 -8.24 -11.77 -15.58
C TYR A 34 -8.19 -13.19 -15.01
N GLY A 35 -8.93 -13.42 -13.91
CA GLY A 35 -9.06 -14.76 -13.31
C GLY A 35 -9.71 -15.78 -14.27
N ALA A 36 -10.72 -15.36 -15.03
CA ALA A 36 -11.41 -16.20 -16.01
C ALA A 36 -10.47 -16.64 -17.16
N ILE A 37 -9.62 -15.73 -17.66
CA ILE A 37 -8.63 -16.05 -18.69
C ILE A 37 -7.63 -17.12 -18.21
N LEU A 38 -7.34 -17.18 -16.91
CA LEU A 38 -6.42 -18.14 -16.31
C LEU A 38 -7.10 -19.42 -15.79
N ASN A 39 -8.42 -19.52 -15.87
CA ASN A 39 -9.16 -20.70 -15.41
C ASN A 39 -9.37 -21.69 -16.56
N PRO A 40 -8.82 -22.92 -16.47
CA PRO A 40 -8.98 -23.94 -17.52
C PRO A 40 -10.44 -24.30 -17.84
N GLY A 41 -11.36 -24.10 -16.89
CA GLY A 41 -12.80 -24.31 -17.11
C GLY A 41 -13.51 -23.20 -17.91
N CYS A 42 -12.84 -22.11 -18.21
CA CYS A 42 -13.44 -21.02 -18.96
C CYS A 42 -13.14 -21.15 -20.46
N ARG A 43 -14.14 -20.78 -21.28
CA ARG A 43 -14.06 -20.87 -22.75
C ARG A 43 -12.88 -20.09 -23.36
N PHE A 44 -12.46 -18.98 -22.76
CA PHE A 44 -11.38 -18.10 -23.23
C PHE A 44 -10.07 -18.30 -22.46
N PHE A 45 -9.88 -19.49 -21.90
CA PHE A 45 -8.64 -19.83 -21.20
C PHE A 45 -7.43 -19.74 -22.13
N ASP A 46 -6.46 -18.92 -21.79
CA ASP A 46 -5.14 -18.89 -22.41
C ASP A 46 -4.07 -18.45 -21.39
N MET A 47 -3.24 -19.39 -20.98
CA MET A 47 -2.14 -19.16 -20.02
C MET A 47 -1.14 -18.11 -20.55
N ARG A 48 -0.91 -18.04 -21.86
CA ARG A 48 0.04 -17.09 -22.45
C ARG A 48 -0.43 -15.66 -22.28
N ILE A 49 -1.73 -15.41 -22.43
CA ILE A 49 -2.32 -14.07 -22.19
C ILE A 49 -2.13 -13.68 -20.74
N GLY A 50 -2.44 -14.59 -19.80
CA GLY A 50 -2.24 -14.31 -18.37
C GLY A 50 -0.78 -14.05 -18.01
N GLN A 51 0.15 -14.82 -18.54
CA GLN A 51 1.59 -14.59 -18.36
C GLN A 51 2.03 -13.24 -18.97
N SER A 52 1.55 -12.90 -20.16
CA SER A 52 1.87 -11.62 -20.82
C SER A 52 1.46 -10.44 -19.96
N VAL A 53 0.27 -10.48 -19.37
CA VAL A 53 -0.22 -9.40 -18.48
C VAL A 53 0.71 -9.21 -17.27
N THR A 54 1.08 -10.32 -16.60
CA THR A 54 1.95 -10.23 -15.41
C THR A 54 3.39 -9.82 -15.75
N LEU A 55 3.94 -10.32 -16.86
CA LEU A 55 5.28 -9.95 -17.30
C LEU A 55 5.35 -8.48 -17.74
N THR A 56 4.35 -8.00 -18.47
CA THR A 56 4.24 -6.59 -18.83
C THR A 56 4.13 -5.70 -17.58
N GLY A 57 3.27 -6.08 -16.63
CA GLY A 57 3.14 -5.37 -15.35
C GLY A 57 4.46 -5.31 -14.59
N ARG A 58 5.22 -6.41 -14.54
CA ARG A 58 6.56 -6.46 -13.95
C ARG A 58 7.52 -5.49 -14.63
N CYS A 59 7.56 -5.47 -15.95
CA CYS A 59 8.42 -4.54 -16.69
C CYS A 59 8.06 -3.08 -16.43
N ILE A 60 6.76 -2.76 -16.36
CA ILE A 60 6.28 -1.41 -16.03
C ILE A 60 6.70 -1.01 -14.62
N THR A 61 6.54 -1.90 -13.64
CA THR A 61 6.94 -1.63 -12.25
C THR A 61 8.47 -1.46 -12.13
N GLN A 62 9.25 -2.27 -12.84
CA GLN A 62 10.71 -2.10 -12.88
C GLN A 62 11.12 -0.78 -13.54
N HIS A 63 10.48 -0.39 -14.64
CA HIS A 63 10.69 0.93 -15.25
C HIS A 63 10.36 2.06 -14.28
N MET A 64 9.21 1.98 -13.61
CA MET A 64 8.81 2.96 -12.60
C MET A 64 9.87 3.10 -11.51
N ALA A 65 10.34 1.99 -10.95
CA ALA A 65 11.40 2.00 -9.94
C ALA A 65 12.71 2.60 -10.48
N SER A 66 13.13 2.19 -11.68
CA SER A 66 14.34 2.74 -12.31
C SER A 66 14.23 4.24 -12.56
N LYS A 67 13.05 4.71 -12.99
CA LYS A 67 12.83 6.13 -13.26
C LYS A 67 12.79 6.94 -11.96
N VAL A 68 12.17 6.42 -10.92
CA VAL A 68 12.23 7.03 -9.58
C VAL A 68 13.69 7.14 -9.12
N ASN A 69 14.47 6.08 -9.22
CA ASN A 69 15.87 6.11 -8.81
C ASN A 69 16.67 7.10 -9.66
N GLU A 70 16.44 7.13 -10.96
CA GLU A 70 17.11 8.09 -11.87
C GLU A 70 16.83 9.55 -11.49
N VAL A 71 15.57 9.88 -11.18
CA VAL A 71 15.19 11.24 -10.76
C VAL A 71 15.85 11.62 -9.42
N VAL A 72 16.02 10.66 -8.51
CA VAL A 72 16.57 10.91 -7.18
C VAL A 72 18.10 10.86 -7.15
N THR A 73 18.71 9.94 -7.91
CA THR A 73 20.17 9.66 -7.82
C THR A 73 20.94 9.93 -9.11
N GLY A 74 20.25 10.12 -10.24
CA GLY A 74 20.84 10.20 -11.58
C GLY A 74 21.08 8.83 -12.26
N GLU A 75 20.84 7.71 -11.57
CA GLU A 75 21.10 6.36 -12.09
C GLU A 75 19.80 5.62 -12.41
N TYR A 76 19.65 5.13 -13.64
CA TYR A 76 18.50 4.32 -14.07
C TYR A 76 18.69 2.87 -13.63
N ASP A 77 18.29 2.54 -12.40
CA ASP A 77 18.36 1.20 -11.81
C ASP A 77 17.16 0.92 -10.89
N HIS A 78 16.43 -0.16 -11.17
CA HIS A 78 15.25 -0.56 -10.38
C HIS A 78 15.59 -1.14 -8.98
N LYS A 79 16.87 -1.37 -8.70
CA LYS A 79 17.42 -1.77 -7.40
C LYS A 79 18.33 -0.69 -6.79
N GLY A 80 18.25 0.52 -7.34
CA GLY A 80 19.09 1.64 -6.91
C GLY A 80 18.84 2.04 -5.46
N LYS A 81 19.75 2.85 -4.93
CA LYS A 81 19.82 3.21 -3.49
C LYS A 81 18.57 3.91 -2.94
N SER A 82 17.79 4.56 -3.80
CA SER A 82 16.54 5.21 -3.38
C SER A 82 15.38 4.23 -3.19
N ILE A 83 15.45 3.03 -3.80
CA ILE A 83 14.38 2.05 -3.78
C ILE A 83 14.44 1.22 -2.51
N VAL A 84 13.37 1.26 -1.71
CA VAL A 84 13.27 0.54 -0.44
C VAL A 84 12.55 -0.79 -0.62
N TYR A 85 11.41 -0.78 -1.36
CA TYR A 85 10.59 -1.97 -1.54
C TYR A 85 9.69 -1.82 -2.77
N GLY A 86 9.41 -2.91 -3.46
CA GLY A 86 8.45 -2.98 -4.56
C GLY A 86 7.61 -4.25 -4.50
N ASP A 87 6.33 -4.14 -4.81
CA ASP A 87 5.43 -5.29 -4.89
C ASP A 87 4.39 -5.07 -5.99
N THR A 88 4.31 -6.02 -6.90
CA THR A 88 3.32 -6.14 -7.98
C THR A 88 3.19 -4.87 -8.84
N ASP A 89 2.61 -3.81 -8.32
CA ASP A 89 2.26 -2.55 -8.99
C ASP A 89 2.64 -1.29 -8.18
N SER A 90 3.41 -1.46 -7.12
CA SER A 90 3.82 -0.37 -6.24
C SER A 90 5.32 -0.34 -5.97
N VAL A 91 5.84 0.84 -5.75
CA VAL A 91 7.23 1.11 -5.39
C VAL A 91 7.27 2.01 -4.17
N TYR A 92 7.99 1.57 -3.14
CA TYR A 92 8.37 2.39 -1.98
C TYR A 92 9.81 2.86 -2.16
N PHE A 93 10.03 4.14 -2.03
CA PHE A 93 11.34 4.74 -2.18
C PHE A 93 11.56 5.86 -1.15
N SER A 94 12.82 6.24 -0.96
CA SER A 94 13.20 7.34 -0.08
C SER A 94 14.23 8.23 -0.78
N ALA A 95 13.92 9.51 -0.88
CA ALA A 95 14.87 10.52 -1.33
C ALA A 95 15.75 11.05 -0.19
N PHE A 96 15.39 10.79 1.08
CA PHE A 96 16.06 11.35 2.25
C PHE A 96 17.56 11.05 2.29
N ASN A 97 17.94 9.77 2.10
CA ASN A 97 19.34 9.37 2.19
C ASN A 97 20.22 10.00 1.11
N THR A 98 19.66 10.18 -0.09
CA THR A 98 20.37 10.79 -1.23
C THR A 98 20.51 12.30 -1.04
N LEU A 99 19.47 12.95 -0.53
CA LEU A 99 19.41 14.39 -0.35
C LEU A 99 19.87 14.85 1.04
N GLN A 100 20.45 13.94 1.84
CA GLN A 100 20.80 14.22 3.24
C GLN A 100 21.77 15.38 3.38
N LYS A 101 22.67 15.55 2.42
CA LYS A 101 23.67 16.64 2.43
C LYS A 101 22.99 17.99 2.20
N GLU A 102 22.18 18.09 1.17
CA GLU A 102 21.43 19.31 0.80
C GLU A 102 20.41 19.70 1.87
N ILE A 103 19.83 18.71 2.56
CA ILE A 103 18.92 18.92 3.70
C ILE A 103 19.68 19.52 4.88
N LYS A 104 20.86 18.97 5.22
CA LYS A 104 21.70 19.49 6.32
C LYS A 104 22.26 20.87 6.05
N GLU A 105 22.57 21.18 4.79
CA GLU A 105 23.04 22.49 4.34
C GLU A 105 21.91 23.51 4.21
N GLY A 106 20.64 23.11 4.43
CA GLY A 106 19.47 23.96 4.36
C GLY A 106 19.06 24.37 2.94
N VAL A 107 19.64 23.75 1.91
CA VAL A 107 19.31 23.99 0.51
C VAL A 107 17.90 23.48 0.18
N ILE A 108 17.54 22.31 0.74
CA ILE A 108 16.22 21.70 0.57
C ILE A 108 15.49 21.70 1.90
N PRO A 109 14.36 22.41 2.03
CA PRO A 109 13.57 22.36 3.24
C PRO A 109 12.92 20.97 3.38
N TRP A 110 13.18 20.28 4.50
CA TRP A 110 12.63 18.94 4.76
C TRP A 110 11.48 19.02 5.73
N THR A 111 10.42 19.72 5.30
CA THR A 111 9.14 19.78 6.01
C THR A 111 8.17 18.74 5.43
N LYS A 112 7.12 18.37 6.17
CA LYS A 112 6.12 17.41 5.68
C LYS A 112 5.49 17.85 4.36
N ASP A 113 5.23 19.15 4.19
CA ASP A 113 4.60 19.68 2.98
C ASP A 113 5.58 19.73 1.80
N SER A 114 6.83 20.13 2.04
CA SER A 114 7.86 20.13 0.99
C SER A 114 8.18 18.71 0.50
N VAL A 115 8.16 17.73 1.39
CA VAL A 115 8.37 16.31 1.04
C VAL A 115 7.19 15.78 0.21
N VAL A 116 5.95 16.12 0.56
CA VAL A 116 4.77 15.77 -0.25
C VAL A 116 4.91 16.36 -1.65
N ALA A 117 5.21 17.65 -1.74
CA ALA A 117 5.39 18.33 -3.03
C ALA A 117 6.55 17.76 -3.86
N LEU A 118 7.66 17.37 -3.22
CA LEU A 118 8.78 16.70 -3.88
C LEU A 118 8.37 15.35 -4.47
N TYR A 119 7.65 14.54 -3.70
CA TYR A 119 7.23 13.21 -4.15
C TYR A 119 6.14 13.27 -5.23
N ASP A 120 5.29 14.29 -5.22
CA ASP A 120 4.34 14.56 -6.30
C ASP A 120 5.08 14.92 -7.60
N LYS A 121 6.12 15.77 -7.54
CA LYS A 121 6.99 16.08 -8.70
C LYS A 121 7.70 14.84 -9.25
N ILE A 122 8.20 13.95 -8.38
CA ILE A 122 8.82 12.70 -8.81
C ILE A 122 7.79 11.82 -9.52
N ALA A 123 6.56 11.71 -9.00
CA ALA A 123 5.49 10.95 -9.64
C ALA A 123 5.13 11.53 -11.02
N ASP A 124 5.11 12.84 -11.18
CA ASP A 124 4.86 13.50 -12.46
C ASP A 124 5.96 13.19 -13.49
N GLU A 125 7.23 13.22 -13.09
CA GLU A 125 8.35 12.85 -13.97
C GLU A 125 8.29 11.39 -14.41
N VAL A 126 7.92 10.50 -13.49
CA VAL A 126 7.69 9.08 -13.80
C VAL A 126 6.56 8.94 -14.83
N ASN A 127 5.45 9.63 -14.62
CA ASN A 127 4.30 9.58 -15.54
C ASN A 127 4.65 10.06 -16.95
N ARG A 128 5.47 11.11 -17.09
CA ARG A 128 5.94 11.58 -18.41
C ARG A 128 6.74 10.53 -19.15
N SER A 129 7.42 9.63 -18.45
CA SER A 129 8.25 8.59 -19.06
C SER A 129 7.48 7.41 -19.64
N PHE A 130 6.26 7.11 -19.13
CA PHE A 130 5.52 5.91 -19.53
C PHE A 130 5.19 5.84 -21.02
N LYS A 131 4.76 6.96 -21.62
CA LYS A 131 4.42 7.00 -23.04
C LYS A 131 5.58 6.51 -23.92
N SER A 132 6.75 7.08 -23.71
CA SER A 132 7.97 6.70 -24.45
C SER A 132 8.40 5.27 -24.14
N PHE A 133 8.35 4.85 -22.88
CA PHE A 133 8.68 3.51 -22.45
C PHE A 133 7.78 2.47 -23.11
N MET A 134 6.47 2.65 -23.07
CA MET A 134 5.50 1.71 -23.66
C MET A 134 5.67 1.56 -25.16
N THR A 135 5.95 2.67 -25.85
CA THR A 135 6.21 2.61 -27.29
C THR A 135 7.51 1.85 -27.60
N LYS A 136 8.59 2.10 -26.85
CA LYS A 136 9.89 1.47 -27.09
C LYS A 136 9.92 0.01 -26.65
N ALA A 137 9.37 -0.32 -25.48
CA ALA A 137 9.45 -1.66 -24.90
C ALA A 137 8.42 -2.64 -25.47
N PHE A 138 7.24 -2.15 -25.85
CA PHE A 138 6.11 -2.99 -26.23
C PHE A 138 5.51 -2.64 -27.59
N HIS A 139 6.13 -1.72 -28.35
CA HIS A 139 5.66 -1.27 -29.67
C HIS A 139 4.19 -0.80 -29.66
N THR A 140 3.72 -0.29 -28.51
CA THR A 140 2.34 0.21 -28.39
C THR A 140 2.18 1.55 -29.10
N PRO A 141 1.01 1.80 -29.73
CA PRO A 141 0.68 3.14 -30.21
C PRO A 141 0.75 4.16 -29.07
N SER A 142 1.22 5.37 -29.36
CA SER A 142 1.40 6.43 -28.37
C SER A 142 0.13 6.75 -27.55
N THR A 143 -1.05 6.65 -28.19
CA THR A 143 -2.36 6.85 -27.57
C THR A 143 -2.69 5.81 -26.50
N ARG A 144 -2.11 4.62 -26.55
CA ARG A 144 -2.32 3.57 -25.55
C ARG A 144 -1.29 3.62 -24.42
N GLY A 145 -0.11 4.15 -24.66
CA GLY A 145 0.92 4.37 -23.64
C GLY A 145 0.51 5.41 -22.59
N GLU A 146 -0.39 6.33 -22.96
CA GLU A 146 -0.91 7.38 -22.06
C GLU A 146 -1.93 6.86 -21.01
N VAL A 147 -2.39 5.62 -21.13
CA VAL A 147 -3.36 5.04 -20.17
C VAL A 147 -2.71 4.67 -18.85
N ILE A 148 -1.38 4.47 -18.86
CA ILE A 148 -0.65 4.08 -17.64
C ILE A 148 -0.30 5.34 -16.85
N ALA A 149 -0.69 5.35 -15.59
CA ALA A 149 -0.39 6.42 -14.67
C ALA A 149 -0.01 5.86 -13.29
N ALA A 150 1.05 6.39 -12.71
CA ALA A 150 1.45 6.14 -11.33
C ALA A 150 0.97 7.29 -10.44
N GLY A 151 0.18 6.97 -9.43
CA GLY A 151 -0.24 7.93 -8.42
C GLY A 151 0.60 7.80 -7.15
N ARG A 152 0.90 8.93 -6.50
CA ARG A 152 1.44 8.89 -5.15
C ARG A 152 0.33 8.47 -4.18
N GLU A 153 0.40 7.25 -3.67
CA GLU A 153 -0.60 6.74 -2.73
C GLU A 153 -0.42 7.36 -1.34
N LEU A 154 0.80 7.31 -0.80
CA LEU A 154 1.07 7.80 0.55
C LEU A 154 2.48 8.37 0.70
N VAL A 155 2.65 9.24 1.69
CA VAL A 155 3.95 9.70 2.18
C VAL A 155 4.06 9.33 3.65
N ALA A 156 5.11 8.58 3.99
CA ALA A 156 5.36 8.09 5.33
C ALA A 156 6.59 8.75 5.95
N SER A 157 6.52 9.02 7.24
CA SER A 157 7.66 9.51 8.03
C SER A 157 8.63 8.39 8.38
N LYS A 158 8.10 7.19 8.63
CA LYS A 158 8.88 6.00 9.02
C LYS A 158 8.26 4.74 8.43
N GLY A 159 9.10 3.74 8.16
CA GLY A 159 8.67 2.45 7.66
C GLY A 159 9.55 1.32 8.17
N LEU A 160 8.92 0.18 8.46
CA LEU A 160 9.55 -1.07 8.83
C LEU A 160 9.20 -2.11 7.77
N PHE A 161 10.18 -2.52 6.98
CA PHE A 161 10.05 -3.55 5.94
C PHE A 161 10.77 -4.80 6.41
N ILE A 162 10.00 -5.83 6.80
CA ILE A 162 10.55 -7.06 7.42
C ILE A 162 10.90 -8.07 6.32
N THR A 163 9.94 -8.33 5.43
CA THR A 163 10.11 -9.24 4.30
C THR A 163 9.04 -8.96 3.25
N LYS A 164 9.07 -9.67 2.13
CA LYS A 164 8.08 -9.53 1.06
C LYS A 164 6.66 -9.66 1.60
N LYS A 165 5.84 -8.65 1.31
CA LYS A 165 4.42 -8.52 1.74
C LYS A 165 4.22 -8.42 3.26
N ARG A 166 5.29 -8.15 4.05
CA ARG A 166 5.22 -7.96 5.50
C ARG A 166 5.94 -6.67 5.89
N TYR A 167 5.18 -5.61 6.04
CA TYR A 167 5.71 -4.28 6.36
C TYR A 167 4.69 -3.43 7.11
N ALA A 168 5.17 -2.39 7.76
CA ALA A 168 4.36 -1.34 8.36
C ALA A 168 4.97 0.03 8.08
N VAL A 169 4.14 1.02 7.79
CA VAL A 169 4.56 2.40 7.57
C VAL A 169 3.68 3.36 8.35
N LEU A 170 4.28 4.40 8.90
CA LEU A 170 3.60 5.51 9.55
C LEU A 170 3.48 6.64 8.54
N TYR A 171 2.31 6.78 7.92
CA TYR A 171 2.06 7.79 6.91
C TYR A 171 1.35 9.02 7.47
N TYR A 172 1.71 10.19 6.96
CA TYR A 172 1.10 11.46 7.32
C TYR A 172 0.32 12.11 6.18
N ASP A 173 0.48 11.60 4.95
CA ASP A 173 -0.36 11.97 3.81
C ASP A 173 -0.76 10.73 3.02
N LYS A 174 -2.02 10.67 2.60
CA LYS A 174 -2.54 9.64 1.72
C LYS A 174 -3.43 10.28 0.65
N GLU A 175 -3.03 10.16 -0.61
CA GLU A 175 -3.76 10.70 -1.77
C GLU A 175 -4.13 12.18 -1.60
N GLY A 176 -3.22 12.98 -1.03
CA GLY A 176 -3.44 14.41 -0.76
C GLY A 176 -4.27 14.71 0.49
N LYS A 177 -4.63 13.70 1.28
CA LYS A 177 -5.34 13.88 2.56
C LYS A 177 -4.38 13.71 3.73
N ARG A 178 -4.28 14.73 4.57
CA ARG A 178 -3.42 14.69 5.76
C ARG A 178 -4.00 13.73 6.81
N ALA A 179 -3.12 12.95 7.40
CA ALA A 179 -3.44 11.97 8.45
C ALA A 179 -2.80 12.32 9.80
N ASP A 180 -1.95 13.35 9.84
CA ASP A 180 -1.26 13.88 11.01
C ASP A 180 -2.01 15.08 11.61
N VAL A 181 -3.32 14.96 11.69
CA VAL A 181 -4.23 15.94 12.31
C VAL A 181 -4.44 15.64 13.79
N ASP A 182 -4.94 16.60 14.54
CA ASP A 182 -5.29 16.45 15.97
C ASP A 182 -4.11 16.02 16.87
N GLY A 183 -2.90 16.51 16.55
CA GLY A 183 -1.70 16.20 17.35
C GLY A 183 -1.14 14.79 17.17
N LYS A 184 -1.60 14.04 16.16
CA LYS A 184 -1.09 12.71 15.81
C LYS A 184 0.08 12.82 14.82
N ASP A 185 1.05 11.89 14.93
CA ASP A 185 2.18 11.83 13.99
C ASP A 185 1.79 11.29 12.60
N GLY A 186 0.59 10.71 12.50
CA GLY A 186 0.07 10.07 11.30
C GLY A 186 -0.75 8.83 11.63
N LYS A 187 -1.07 8.05 10.59
CA LYS A 187 -1.76 6.77 10.71
C LYS A 187 -0.84 5.64 10.26
N MET A 188 -1.05 4.46 10.83
CA MET A 188 -0.29 3.27 10.47
C MET A 188 -1.00 2.48 9.37
N LYS A 189 -0.24 2.11 8.32
CA LYS A 189 -0.63 1.08 7.34
C LYS A 189 0.27 -0.13 7.57
N ALA A 190 -0.33 -1.28 7.89
CA ALA A 190 0.38 -2.53 8.09
C ALA A 190 -0.14 -3.59 7.12
N MET A 191 0.76 -4.38 6.55
CA MET A 191 0.47 -5.45 5.59
C MET A 191 1.13 -6.75 6.02
N GLY A 192 0.37 -7.86 5.92
CA GLY A 192 0.87 -9.21 6.14
C GLY A 192 1.36 -9.52 7.57
N LEU A 193 1.10 -8.65 8.53
CA LEU A 193 1.44 -8.82 9.93
C LEU A 193 0.26 -9.43 10.69
N ASP A 194 0.55 -10.11 11.80
CA ASP A 194 -0.44 -10.87 12.57
C ASP A 194 -1.56 -9.99 13.16
N LEU A 195 -1.30 -8.69 13.32
CA LEU A 195 -2.31 -7.70 13.73
C LEU A 195 -3.46 -7.50 12.71
N LYS A 196 -3.38 -8.10 11.53
CA LYS A 196 -4.43 -8.05 10.48
C LYS A 196 -5.04 -9.42 10.16
N ARG A 197 -4.66 -10.45 10.89
CA ARG A 197 -5.17 -11.80 10.67
C ARG A 197 -6.54 -11.99 11.32
N SER A 198 -7.45 -12.65 10.63
CA SER A 198 -8.79 -12.94 11.12
C SER A 198 -8.85 -14.00 12.25
N ASP A 199 -7.75 -14.74 12.44
CA ASP A 199 -7.60 -15.75 13.48
C ASP A 199 -6.86 -15.23 14.74
N THR A 200 -6.46 -13.97 14.73
CA THR A 200 -5.91 -13.28 15.90
C THR A 200 -7.05 -12.60 16.67
N PRO A 201 -7.18 -12.81 17.99
CA PRO A 201 -8.18 -12.12 18.81
C PRO A 201 -8.06 -10.58 18.71
N VAL A 202 -9.19 -9.88 18.74
CA VAL A 202 -9.22 -8.42 18.54
C VAL A 202 -8.33 -7.68 19.55
N PHE A 203 -8.40 -8.04 20.84
CA PHE A 203 -7.57 -7.40 21.86
C PHE A 203 -6.06 -7.62 21.63
N VAL A 204 -5.66 -8.75 21.02
CA VAL A 204 -4.25 -8.98 20.62
C VAL A 204 -3.91 -8.13 19.39
N GLN A 205 -4.83 -7.98 18.43
CA GLN A 205 -4.62 -7.10 17.27
C GLN A 205 -4.43 -5.64 17.71
N ASP A 206 -5.23 -5.18 18.67
CA ASP A 206 -5.16 -3.83 19.21
C ASP A 206 -3.82 -3.61 19.93
N PHE A 207 -3.43 -4.54 20.79
CA PHE A 207 -2.13 -4.49 21.46
C PHE A 207 -0.95 -4.50 20.48
N LEU A 208 -0.96 -5.41 19.49
CA LEU A 208 0.09 -5.46 18.47
C LEU A 208 0.13 -4.19 17.64
N SER A 209 -1.02 -3.59 17.36
CA SER A 209 -1.11 -2.31 16.65
C SER A 209 -0.55 -1.16 17.48
N GLU A 210 -0.85 -1.12 18.76
CA GLU A 210 -0.31 -0.13 19.71
C GLU A 210 1.21 -0.23 19.79
N VAL A 211 1.75 -1.42 20.06
CA VAL A 211 3.20 -1.64 20.17
C VAL A 211 3.93 -1.30 18.88
N LEU A 212 3.40 -1.73 17.74
CA LEU A 212 4.00 -1.42 16.44
C LEU A 212 3.98 0.08 16.14
N TYR A 213 2.91 0.78 16.54
CA TYR A 213 2.83 2.23 16.42
C TYR A 213 3.88 2.93 17.29
N MET A 214 4.08 2.47 18.54
CA MET A 214 5.13 2.97 19.43
C MET A 214 6.53 2.79 18.83
N VAL A 215 6.82 1.63 18.24
CA VAL A 215 8.08 1.35 17.55
C VAL A 215 8.27 2.29 16.36
N LEU A 216 7.24 2.50 15.54
CA LEU A 216 7.30 3.42 14.40
C LEU A 216 7.44 4.88 14.84
N GLN A 217 6.90 5.26 15.99
CA GLN A 217 7.16 6.59 16.58
C GLN A 217 8.61 6.74 17.07
N GLY A 218 9.33 5.64 17.26
CA GLY A 218 10.69 5.63 17.82
C GLY A 218 10.69 5.85 19.32
N LYS A 219 9.68 5.32 20.02
CA LYS A 219 9.67 5.29 21.49
C LYS A 219 10.86 4.49 22.01
N ASP A 220 11.31 4.83 23.19
CA ASP A 220 12.40 4.12 23.88
C ASP A 220 12.05 2.64 24.09
N GLU A 221 13.03 1.75 23.94
CA GLU A 221 12.86 0.31 24.09
C GLU A 221 12.23 -0.05 25.45
N LYS A 222 12.66 0.64 26.52
CA LYS A 222 12.13 0.40 27.86
C LYS A 222 10.62 0.64 27.93
N ILE A 223 10.13 1.72 27.33
CA ILE A 223 8.69 2.04 27.30
C ILE A 223 7.92 0.95 26.58
N VAL A 224 8.45 0.44 25.46
CA VAL A 224 7.83 -0.65 24.71
C VAL A 224 7.80 -1.95 25.52
N LEU A 225 8.90 -2.29 26.21
CA LEU A 225 9.01 -3.49 27.04
C LEU A 225 8.10 -3.41 28.28
N ASP A 226 7.98 -2.24 28.90
CA ASP A 226 7.06 -2.00 30.02
C ASP A 226 5.62 -2.25 29.57
N ARG A 227 5.20 -1.71 28.41
CA ARG A 227 3.85 -1.95 27.83
C ARG A 227 3.59 -3.43 27.54
N ILE A 228 4.60 -4.15 27.03
CA ILE A 228 4.51 -5.60 26.80
C ILE A 228 4.30 -6.35 28.14
N SER A 229 4.98 -5.92 29.17
CA SER A 229 4.89 -6.54 30.50
C SER A 229 3.50 -6.29 31.14
N GLU A 230 2.95 -5.09 30.99
CA GLU A 230 1.59 -4.75 31.38
C GLU A 230 0.57 -5.64 30.64
N PHE A 231 0.66 -5.75 29.33
CA PHE A 231 -0.24 -6.60 28.55
C PHE A 231 -0.17 -8.06 28.97
N ARG A 232 1.03 -8.58 29.31
CA ARG A 232 1.16 -9.94 29.86
C ARG A 232 0.41 -10.12 31.18
N ALA A 233 0.40 -9.11 32.04
CA ALA A 233 -0.33 -9.15 33.29
C ALA A 233 -1.85 -9.08 33.02
N GLU A 234 -2.31 -8.18 32.15
CA GLU A 234 -3.69 -8.08 31.69
C GLU A 234 -4.17 -9.40 31.12
N PHE A 235 -3.40 -10.00 30.20
CA PHE A 235 -3.71 -11.27 29.57
C PHE A 235 -3.82 -12.41 30.59
N LYS A 236 -2.94 -12.48 31.59
CA LYS A 236 -3.02 -13.49 32.65
C LYS A 236 -4.30 -13.37 33.48
N ALA A 237 -4.72 -12.15 33.76
CA ALA A 237 -5.91 -11.85 34.56
C ALA A 237 -7.23 -12.08 33.82
N MET A 238 -7.22 -12.07 32.46
CA MET A 238 -8.42 -12.29 31.64
C MET A 238 -9.02 -13.69 31.88
N PRO A 239 -10.36 -13.85 31.82
CA PRO A 239 -11.02 -15.14 31.82
C PRO A 239 -10.58 -16.02 30.66
N GLY A 240 -10.53 -17.35 30.85
CA GLY A 240 -10.06 -18.30 29.84
C GLY A 240 -10.85 -18.24 28.51
N TRP A 241 -12.14 -17.98 28.58
CA TRP A 241 -13.02 -17.87 27.42
C TRP A 241 -12.76 -16.62 26.57
N GLU A 242 -12.25 -15.54 27.14
CA GLU A 242 -11.85 -14.32 26.40
C GLU A 242 -10.51 -14.49 25.67
N LYS A 243 -9.67 -15.43 26.11
CA LYS A 243 -8.34 -15.68 25.52
C LYS A 243 -8.39 -16.50 24.24
N GLY A 244 -9.57 -17.01 23.88
CA GLY A 244 -9.75 -17.87 22.72
C GLY A 244 -9.47 -17.17 21.40
N SER A 245 -8.80 -17.89 20.49
CA SER A 245 -8.61 -17.39 19.12
C SER A 245 -9.85 -17.68 18.27
N PRO A 246 -10.31 -16.72 17.44
CA PRO A 246 -11.39 -16.95 16.49
C PRO A 246 -11.03 -18.10 15.54
N LYS A 247 -11.92 -19.09 15.40
CA LYS A 247 -11.72 -20.22 14.51
C LYS A 247 -12.79 -20.22 13.43
N ARG A 248 -12.39 -20.35 12.17
CA ARG A 248 -13.34 -20.56 11.08
C ARG A 248 -13.95 -21.98 11.19
N ALA A 249 -15.26 -22.05 11.34
CA ALA A 249 -15.99 -23.30 11.17
C ALA A 249 -16.43 -23.39 9.69
N ASN A 250 -15.74 -24.25 8.92
CA ASN A 250 -16.16 -24.61 7.57
C ASN A 250 -17.07 -25.83 7.64
N ASN A 251 -18.10 -25.91 6.77
CA ASN A 251 -19.05 -27.05 6.72
C ASN A 251 -19.81 -27.26 8.05
N MET A 252 -20.48 -26.23 8.52
CA MET A 252 -21.28 -26.28 9.78
C MET A 252 -22.24 -27.47 9.87
N THR A 253 -22.75 -27.96 8.73
CA THR A 253 -23.61 -29.15 8.66
C THR A 253 -22.94 -30.41 9.19
N LYS A 254 -21.62 -30.47 9.27
CA LYS A 254 -20.91 -31.62 9.89
C LYS A 254 -20.94 -31.61 11.44
N TYR A 255 -21.35 -30.49 12.03
CA TYR A 255 -21.35 -30.29 13.48
C TYR A 255 -22.75 -30.22 14.09
N THR A 256 -23.80 -30.40 13.27
CA THR A 256 -25.20 -30.37 13.72
C THR A 256 -25.79 -31.75 14.06
N ALA A 257 -24.98 -32.80 13.97
CA ALA A 257 -25.36 -34.14 14.37
C ALA A 257 -24.67 -34.54 15.67
N ALA A 258 -25.21 -34.13 16.78
CA ALA A 258 -24.99 -34.74 18.10
C ALA A 258 -26.27 -34.58 18.90
#